data_6f7a414a5ea510540175e67f9a5fac7f
#
_entry.id   6f7a414a5ea510540175e67f9a5fac7f
#
_cell.length_a   1.000
_cell.length_b   1.000
_cell.length_c   1.000
_cell.angle_alpha   90.00
_cell.angle_beta   90.00
_cell.angle_gamma   90.00
#
_symmetry.space_group_name_H-M   'P 1'
#
loop_
_entity.id
_entity.type
_entity.pdbx_description
1 polymer ?
#
loop_
_entity_poly.entity_id
_entity_poly.type
_entity_poly.pdbx_seq_one_letter_code
_entity_poly.pdbx_strand_id
1 'polypeptide(L)'
;FNKMIRNKIFFFAILIFLTQCGYQTIYSNKNLDFSVGKIKILNDQNIGRLIKNRIALLSSESINADNYNLEIDSKFEKTIASKNKQGNPNIFNIIVYVKVNITSERGIKESKVFSEGINYNNSEDKFNLKRYEDSLKVNLTEKIIDDLLLYLQSISANKSNASLRGNIG
;
A
#
# COMPACT_ATOMS: atom_id res chain seq x y z
N PHE A 1 -27.17 17.40 46.20
CA PHE A 1 -25.74 17.55 45.77
C PHE A 1 -25.21 16.31 45.07
N ASN A 2 -25.55 15.12 45.52
CA ASN A 2 -25.03 13.85 44.96
C ASN A 2 -25.58 13.48 43.56
N LYS A 3 -26.76 13.93 43.19
CA LYS A 3 -27.36 13.56 41.89
C LYS A 3 -26.72 14.27 40.70
N MET A 4 -26.33 15.52 40.86
CA MET A 4 -25.62 16.29 39.84
C MET A 4 -24.18 15.79 39.60
N ILE A 5 -23.49 15.39 40.67
CA ILE A 5 -22.13 14.84 40.59
C ILE A 5 -22.15 13.48 39.89
N ARG A 6 -23.14 12.63 40.23
CA ARG A 6 -23.31 11.31 39.60
C ARG A 6 -23.57 11.41 38.09
N ASN A 7 -24.38 12.37 37.64
CA ASN A 7 -24.60 12.58 36.21
C ASN A 7 -23.35 13.09 35.46
N LYS A 8 -22.56 13.95 36.11
CA LYS A 8 -21.30 14.43 35.49
C LYS A 8 -20.27 13.32 35.39
N ILE A 9 -20.16 12.46 36.40
CA ILE A 9 -19.25 11.28 36.35
C ILE A 9 -19.72 10.29 35.29
N PHE A 10 -21.03 10.07 35.14
CA PHE A 10 -21.56 9.19 34.08
C PHE A 10 -21.28 9.72 32.67
N PHE A 11 -21.40 11.04 32.46
CA PHE A 11 -21.12 11.68 31.20
C PHE A 11 -19.63 11.63 30.86
N PHE A 12 -18.76 11.78 31.86
CA PHE A 12 -17.31 11.67 31.70
C PHE A 12 -16.88 10.24 31.42
N ALA A 13 -17.52 9.25 32.02
CA ALA A 13 -17.27 7.84 31.73
C ALA A 13 -17.63 7.46 30.28
N ILE A 14 -18.75 7.98 29.74
CA ILE A 14 -19.17 7.76 28.34
C ILE A 14 -18.15 8.38 27.39
N LEU A 15 -17.57 9.55 27.70
CA LEU A 15 -16.58 10.21 26.85
C LEU A 15 -15.31 9.37 26.71
N ILE A 16 -14.91 8.61 27.73
CA ILE A 16 -13.72 7.75 27.71
C ILE A 16 -13.93 6.53 26.79
N PHE A 17 -15.15 6.02 26.65
CA PHE A 17 -15.45 4.90 25.75
C PHE A 17 -15.44 5.29 24.26
N LEU A 18 -15.56 6.58 23.93
CA LEU A 18 -15.54 7.05 22.55
C LEU A 18 -14.13 7.25 21.99
N THR A 19 -13.07 7.19 22.81
CA THR A 19 -11.68 7.38 22.36
C THR A 19 -11.00 6.10 21.89
N GLN A 20 -11.68 4.95 21.91
CA GLN A 20 -11.15 3.68 21.44
C GLN A 20 -11.35 3.45 19.93
N CYS A 21 -11.19 4.49 19.11
CA CYS A 21 -11.01 4.29 17.69
C CYS A 21 -9.54 3.91 17.44
N GLY A 22 -9.17 2.69 17.86
CA GLY A 22 -7.87 2.11 17.61
C GLY A 22 -7.72 1.79 16.13
N TYR A 23 -7.10 2.67 15.37
CA TYR A 23 -6.56 2.35 14.04
C TYR A 23 -5.41 1.36 14.23
N GLN A 24 -5.74 0.08 14.27
CA GLN A 24 -4.72 -0.96 14.20
C GLN A 24 -4.27 -1.06 12.73
N THR A 25 -3.01 -0.77 12.51
CA THR A 25 -2.36 -1.09 11.22
C THR A 25 -2.49 -2.59 11.01
N ILE A 26 -3.12 -3.00 9.92
CA ILE A 26 -3.44 -4.39 9.56
C ILE A 26 -2.19 -5.29 9.56
N TYR A 27 -0.99 -4.68 9.52
CA TYR A 27 0.30 -5.36 9.38
C TYR A 27 1.18 -5.38 10.63
N SER A 28 0.72 -4.86 11.80
CA SER A 28 1.63 -4.70 12.96
C SER A 28 2.06 -6.01 13.64
N ASN A 29 1.47 -7.18 13.30
CA ASN A 29 1.79 -8.47 13.95
C ASN A 29 1.64 -9.72 13.06
N LYS A 30 1.63 -9.60 11.71
CA LYS A 30 1.67 -10.79 10.87
C LYS A 30 3.12 -11.09 10.50
N ASN A 31 3.67 -12.16 11.03
CA ASN A 31 4.80 -12.83 10.40
C ASN A 31 4.36 -13.16 8.97
N LEU A 32 4.95 -12.47 7.99
CA LEU A 32 4.70 -12.76 6.60
C LEU A 32 5.28 -14.14 6.31
N ASP A 33 4.46 -15.05 5.76
CA ASP A 33 4.89 -16.42 5.43
C ASP A 33 5.77 -16.48 4.17
N PHE A 34 6.32 -15.34 3.76
CA PHE A 34 7.23 -15.23 2.63
C PHE A 34 8.44 -14.34 2.96
N SER A 35 9.53 -14.58 2.28
CA SER A 35 10.70 -13.70 2.26
C SER A 35 10.89 -13.11 0.88
N VAL A 36 11.56 -11.96 0.80
CA VAL A 36 11.90 -11.34 -0.48
C VAL A 36 13.42 -11.28 -0.60
N GLY A 37 13.94 -11.92 -1.65
CA GLY A 37 15.37 -11.95 -1.95
C GLY A 37 15.80 -10.72 -2.73
N LYS A 38 15.99 -10.88 -4.05
CA LYS A 38 16.44 -9.77 -4.91
C LYS A 38 15.27 -8.90 -5.36
N ILE A 39 15.44 -7.58 -5.24
CA ILE A 39 14.51 -6.59 -5.81
C ILE A 39 15.25 -5.79 -6.87
N LYS A 40 14.80 -5.91 -8.13
CA LYS A 40 15.28 -5.13 -9.26
C LYS A 40 14.27 -4.02 -9.57
N ILE A 41 14.73 -2.78 -9.67
CA ILE A 41 13.88 -1.61 -9.93
C ILE A 41 14.12 -1.16 -11.38
N LEU A 42 13.03 -0.94 -12.11
CA LEU A 42 13.00 -0.39 -13.46
C LEU A 42 12.23 0.94 -13.46
N ASN A 43 12.61 1.83 -14.39
CA ASN A 43 11.96 3.13 -14.64
C ASN A 43 11.95 4.08 -13.42
N ASP A 44 10.80 4.42 -12.82
CA ASP A 44 10.76 5.41 -11.72
C ASP A 44 11.47 4.90 -10.46
N GLN A 45 12.70 5.36 -10.28
CA GLN A 45 13.57 4.96 -9.16
C GLN A 45 13.02 5.40 -7.78
N ASN A 46 12.21 6.47 -7.72
CA ASN A 46 11.68 6.96 -6.45
C ASN A 46 10.54 6.07 -5.96
N ILE A 47 9.60 5.73 -6.84
CA ILE A 47 8.52 4.78 -6.54
C ILE A 47 9.12 3.41 -6.20
N GLY A 48 10.02 2.92 -7.04
CA GLY A 48 10.64 1.61 -6.84
C GLY A 48 11.41 1.50 -5.52
N ARG A 49 12.15 2.54 -5.11
CA ARG A 49 12.85 2.58 -3.81
C ARG A 49 11.89 2.62 -2.63
N LEU A 50 10.77 3.36 -2.73
CA LEU A 50 9.76 3.39 -1.69
C LEU A 50 9.18 1.97 -1.46
N ILE A 51 8.81 1.30 -2.55
CA ILE A 51 8.30 -0.09 -2.51
C ILE A 51 9.36 -1.02 -1.91
N LYS A 52 10.61 -0.97 -2.41
CA LYS A 52 11.71 -1.81 -1.93
C LYS A 52 11.94 -1.65 -0.42
N ASN A 53 12.03 -0.40 0.06
CA ASN A 53 12.28 -0.12 1.47
C ASN A 53 11.14 -0.63 2.35
N ARG A 54 9.89 -0.46 1.92
CA ARG A 54 8.73 -0.92 2.67
C ARG A 54 8.67 -2.44 2.75
N ILE A 55 8.90 -3.14 1.63
CA ILE A 55 8.96 -4.61 1.59
C ILE A 55 10.09 -5.14 2.45
N ALA A 56 11.29 -4.53 2.40
CA ALA A 56 12.43 -4.94 3.20
C ALA A 56 12.19 -4.84 4.71
N LEU A 57 11.37 -3.87 5.15
CA LEU A 57 10.99 -3.74 6.57
C LEU A 57 9.97 -4.79 7.03
N LEU A 58 9.21 -5.36 6.11
CA LEU A 58 8.11 -6.28 6.43
C LEU A 58 8.42 -7.73 6.08
N SER A 59 9.43 -7.98 5.23
CA SER A 59 9.84 -9.34 4.88
C SER A 59 10.49 -10.05 6.07
N SER A 60 10.05 -11.26 6.33
CA SER A 60 10.60 -12.11 7.38
C SER A 60 11.86 -12.84 6.88
N GLU A 61 12.88 -13.00 7.74
CA GLU A 61 14.03 -13.89 7.50
C GLU A 61 13.71 -15.35 7.91
N SER A 62 12.48 -15.79 7.79
CA SER A 62 12.09 -17.15 8.14
C SER A 62 12.75 -18.17 7.21
N ILE A 63 13.45 -19.16 7.78
CA ILE A 63 14.20 -20.20 7.06
C ILE A 63 13.27 -21.08 6.19
N ASN A 64 11.98 -21.13 6.53
CA ASN A 64 10.97 -21.93 5.82
C ASN A 64 10.06 -21.10 4.91
N ALA A 65 10.26 -19.79 4.82
CA ALA A 65 9.42 -18.94 3.98
C ALA A 65 9.75 -19.09 2.48
N ASP A 66 8.73 -18.97 1.64
CA ASP A 66 8.95 -18.89 0.19
C ASP A 66 9.76 -17.62 -0.15
N ASN A 67 10.88 -17.81 -0.85
CA ASN A 67 11.74 -16.70 -1.24
C ASN A 67 11.37 -16.20 -2.64
N TYR A 68 10.90 -14.94 -2.72
CA TYR A 68 10.50 -14.28 -3.96
C TYR A 68 11.56 -13.29 -4.43
N ASN A 69 11.88 -13.34 -5.72
CA ASN A 69 12.63 -12.28 -6.40
C ASN A 69 11.63 -11.40 -7.15
N LEU A 70 11.74 -10.10 -6.98
CA LEU A 70 10.82 -9.11 -7.56
C LEU A 70 11.53 -8.25 -8.59
N GLU A 71 10.93 -8.07 -9.76
CA GLU A 71 11.30 -7.02 -10.70
C GLU A 71 10.14 -6.02 -10.74
N ILE A 72 10.40 -4.78 -10.33
CA ILE A 72 9.42 -3.72 -10.15
C ILE A 72 9.61 -2.69 -11.26
N ASP A 73 8.62 -2.56 -12.11
CA ASP A 73 8.54 -1.54 -13.15
C ASP A 73 7.45 -0.54 -12.79
N SER A 74 7.82 0.70 -12.54
CA SER A 74 6.90 1.73 -12.05
C SER A 74 6.86 2.96 -12.94
N LYS A 75 5.67 3.56 -13.05
CA LYS A 75 5.40 4.74 -13.87
C LYS A 75 4.44 5.68 -13.14
N PHE A 76 4.71 6.97 -13.23
CA PHE A 76 3.83 8.03 -12.78
C PHE A 76 3.28 8.80 -13.98
N GLU A 77 1.97 9.01 -14.02
CA GLU A 77 1.30 9.80 -15.06
C GLU A 77 0.52 10.93 -14.44
N LYS A 78 0.57 12.11 -15.09
CA LYS A 78 -0.24 13.27 -14.76
C LYS A 78 -0.94 13.76 -16.02
N THR A 79 -2.26 13.89 -15.96
CA THR A 79 -3.09 14.35 -17.07
C THR A 79 -4.03 15.47 -16.63
N ILE A 80 -4.57 16.24 -17.57
CA ILE A 80 -5.60 17.24 -17.31
C ILE A 80 -6.95 16.53 -17.39
N ALA A 81 -7.63 16.43 -16.24
CA ALA A 81 -8.98 15.83 -16.18
C ALA A 81 -10.08 16.82 -16.58
N SER A 82 -9.92 18.12 -16.27
CA SER A 82 -10.86 19.14 -16.72
C SER A 82 -10.19 20.51 -16.91
N LYS A 83 -10.82 21.37 -17.71
CA LYS A 83 -10.44 22.76 -17.97
C LYS A 83 -11.57 23.70 -17.56
N ASN A 84 -11.23 24.92 -17.16
CA ASN A 84 -12.21 25.98 -16.93
C ASN A 84 -12.73 26.58 -18.26
N LYS A 85 -13.64 27.55 -18.17
CA LYS A 85 -14.23 28.23 -19.34
C LYS A 85 -13.20 28.96 -20.22
N GLN A 86 -12.05 29.32 -19.67
CA GLN A 86 -10.95 30.00 -20.36
C GLN A 86 -9.94 28.98 -20.98
N GLY A 87 -10.18 27.68 -20.82
CA GLY A 87 -9.31 26.63 -21.35
C GLY A 87 -8.13 26.27 -20.44
N ASN A 88 -7.98 26.88 -19.27
CA ASN A 88 -6.93 26.58 -18.33
C ASN A 88 -7.23 25.30 -17.53
N PRO A 89 -6.22 24.47 -17.18
CA PRO A 89 -6.39 23.30 -16.34
C PRO A 89 -7.04 23.67 -15.00
N ASN A 90 -8.15 23.00 -14.67
CA ASN A 90 -8.89 23.17 -13.41
C ASN A 90 -8.72 21.94 -12.50
N ILE A 91 -8.79 20.75 -13.07
CA ILE A 91 -8.59 19.49 -12.35
C ILE A 91 -7.52 18.68 -13.07
N PHE A 92 -6.57 18.16 -12.30
CA PHE A 92 -5.60 17.18 -12.75
C PHE A 92 -6.00 15.78 -12.26
N ASN A 93 -5.58 14.78 -13.01
CA ASN A 93 -5.57 13.38 -12.61
C ASN A 93 -4.12 12.91 -12.52
N ILE A 94 -3.78 12.22 -11.45
CA ILE A 94 -2.51 11.51 -11.33
C ILE A 94 -2.78 10.02 -11.13
N ILE A 95 -1.94 9.20 -11.74
CA ILE A 95 -1.98 7.74 -11.60
C ILE A 95 -0.56 7.23 -11.41
N VAL A 96 -0.41 6.33 -10.45
CA VAL A 96 0.79 5.51 -10.27
C VAL A 96 0.48 4.11 -10.80
N TYR A 97 1.35 3.60 -11.66
CA TYR A 97 1.32 2.23 -12.16
C TYR A 97 2.55 1.49 -11.64
N VAL A 98 2.35 0.27 -11.20
CA VAL A 98 3.43 -0.62 -10.77
C VAL A 98 3.17 -2.02 -11.33
N LYS A 99 4.03 -2.45 -12.23
CA LYS A 99 4.06 -3.84 -12.70
C LYS A 99 5.11 -4.60 -11.91
N VAL A 100 4.74 -5.72 -11.33
CA VAL A 100 5.64 -6.57 -10.56
C VAL A 100 5.72 -7.95 -11.24
N ASN A 101 6.92 -8.34 -11.63
CA ASN A 101 7.22 -9.71 -12.04
C ASN A 101 7.81 -10.44 -10.83
N ILE A 102 7.19 -11.55 -10.45
CA ILE A 102 7.52 -12.33 -9.26
C ILE A 102 8.07 -13.68 -9.73
N THR A 103 9.25 -14.03 -9.23
CA THR A 103 9.87 -15.32 -9.49
C THR A 103 10.31 -15.97 -8.18
N SER A 104 10.28 -17.29 -8.09
CA SER A 104 10.83 -18.01 -6.96
C SER A 104 11.70 -19.18 -7.45
N GLU A 105 12.62 -19.64 -6.58
CA GLU A 105 13.45 -20.82 -6.84
C GLU A 105 12.61 -22.10 -7.07
N ARG A 106 11.39 -22.11 -6.57
CA ARG A 106 10.43 -23.22 -6.72
C ARG A 106 9.61 -23.13 -8.02
N GLY A 107 9.98 -22.26 -8.96
CA GLY A 107 9.39 -22.19 -10.30
C GLY A 107 8.15 -21.29 -10.43
N ILE A 108 7.78 -20.49 -9.42
CA ILE A 108 6.73 -19.47 -9.57
C ILE A 108 7.19 -18.44 -10.57
N LYS A 109 6.32 -18.10 -11.52
CA LYS A 109 6.48 -16.99 -12.47
C LYS A 109 5.14 -16.29 -12.60
N GLU A 110 4.98 -15.19 -11.90
CA GLU A 110 3.76 -14.40 -11.86
C GLU A 110 4.04 -12.97 -12.32
N SER A 111 3.07 -12.33 -12.95
CA SER A 111 3.13 -10.91 -13.31
C SER A 111 1.82 -10.24 -12.94
N LYS A 112 1.89 -9.17 -12.17
CA LYS A 112 0.73 -8.40 -11.72
C LYS A 112 0.96 -6.92 -11.94
N VAL A 113 -0.10 -6.23 -12.38
CA VAL A 113 -0.13 -4.77 -12.49
C VAL A 113 -1.05 -4.22 -11.41
N PHE A 114 -0.55 -3.24 -10.69
CA PHE A 114 -1.29 -2.45 -9.72
C PHE A 114 -1.37 -1.02 -10.24
N SER A 115 -2.49 -0.35 -10.00
CA SER A 115 -2.64 1.06 -10.35
C SER A 115 -3.56 1.77 -9.38
N GLU A 116 -3.13 2.94 -8.91
CA GLU A 116 -3.90 3.82 -8.05
C GLU A 116 -3.88 5.23 -8.61
N GLY A 117 -5.00 5.92 -8.55
CA GLY A 117 -5.11 7.28 -9.09
C GLY A 117 -6.08 8.15 -8.32
N ILE A 118 -5.90 9.47 -8.47
CA ILE A 118 -6.74 10.48 -7.83
C ILE A 118 -6.84 11.74 -8.67
N ASN A 119 -8.00 12.39 -8.62
CA ASN A 119 -8.21 13.73 -9.14
C ASN A 119 -7.96 14.77 -8.04
N TYR A 120 -7.36 15.90 -8.41
CA TYR A 120 -7.15 17.02 -7.50
C TYR A 120 -7.25 18.36 -8.23
N ASN A 121 -7.60 19.41 -7.50
CA ASN A 121 -7.78 20.75 -8.06
C ASN A 121 -6.42 21.40 -8.35
N ASN A 122 -6.35 22.14 -9.46
CA ASN A 122 -5.25 23.04 -9.73
C ASN A 122 -5.24 24.17 -8.70
N SER A 123 -4.05 24.73 -8.42
CA SER A 123 -3.84 25.89 -7.58
C SER A 123 -2.91 26.90 -8.26
N GLU A 124 -3.10 28.18 -7.98
CA GLU A 124 -2.19 29.25 -8.44
C GLU A 124 -0.85 29.16 -7.71
N ASP A 125 -0.84 28.74 -6.45
CA ASP A 125 0.37 28.48 -5.68
C ASP A 125 1.04 27.18 -6.16
N LYS A 126 1.95 27.34 -7.12
CA LYS A 126 2.65 26.21 -7.76
C LYS A 126 3.61 25.46 -6.82
N PHE A 127 4.16 26.14 -5.81
CA PHE A 127 5.05 25.53 -4.85
C PHE A 127 4.28 24.55 -3.94
N ASN A 128 3.20 25.02 -3.34
CA ASN A 128 2.36 24.17 -2.51
C ASN A 128 1.67 23.07 -3.32
N LEU A 129 1.25 23.38 -4.56
CA LEU A 129 0.69 22.37 -5.46
C LEU A 129 1.70 21.23 -5.73
N LYS A 130 2.95 21.56 -6.01
CA LYS A 130 4.01 20.56 -6.24
C LYS A 130 4.24 19.67 -5.02
N ARG A 131 4.31 20.26 -3.82
CA ARG A 131 4.44 19.49 -2.57
C ARG A 131 3.26 18.57 -2.34
N TYR A 132 2.05 19.04 -2.65
CA TYR A 132 0.83 18.24 -2.55
C TYR A 132 0.86 17.06 -3.53
N GLU A 133 1.27 17.28 -4.79
CA GLU A 133 1.44 16.23 -5.79
C GLU A 133 2.45 15.16 -5.36
N ASP A 134 3.58 15.59 -4.78
CA ASP A 134 4.59 14.66 -4.27
C ASP A 134 4.03 13.82 -3.09
N SER A 135 3.23 14.43 -2.21
CA SER A 135 2.53 13.72 -1.14
C SER A 135 1.49 12.72 -1.69
N LEU A 136 0.71 13.12 -2.69
CA LEU A 136 -0.25 12.22 -3.35
C LEU A 136 0.46 11.02 -4.01
N LYS A 137 1.60 11.25 -4.69
CA LYS A 137 2.41 10.18 -5.28
C LYS A 137 2.85 9.16 -4.23
N VAL A 138 3.30 9.62 -3.07
CA VAL A 138 3.68 8.74 -1.95
C VAL A 138 2.46 7.96 -1.45
N ASN A 139 1.34 8.63 -1.18
CA ASN A 139 0.13 7.99 -0.65
C ASN A 139 -0.45 6.93 -1.61
N LEU A 140 -0.46 7.21 -2.92
CA LEU A 140 -0.89 6.23 -3.93
C LEU A 140 0.06 5.04 -4.00
N THR A 141 1.37 5.29 -3.85
CA THR A 141 2.36 4.21 -3.82
C THR A 141 2.20 3.33 -2.58
N GLU A 142 1.91 3.90 -1.40
CA GLU A 142 1.65 3.13 -0.17
C GLU A 142 0.44 2.21 -0.32
N LYS A 143 -0.66 2.67 -0.96
CA LYS A 143 -1.81 1.81 -1.26
C LYS A 143 -1.43 0.64 -2.16
N ILE A 144 -0.63 0.90 -3.20
CA ILE A 144 -0.12 -0.16 -4.08
C ILE A 144 0.76 -1.15 -3.31
N ILE A 145 1.56 -0.69 -2.36
CA ILE A 145 2.38 -1.56 -1.51
C ILE A 145 1.49 -2.48 -0.68
N ASP A 146 0.43 -1.96 -0.08
CA ASP A 146 -0.51 -2.76 0.70
C ASP A 146 -1.16 -3.86 -0.15
N ASP A 147 -1.59 -3.53 -1.37
CA ASP A 147 -2.16 -4.49 -2.32
C ASP A 147 -1.13 -5.54 -2.78
N LEU A 148 0.11 -5.12 -3.01
CA LEU A 148 1.21 -6.02 -3.37
C LEU A 148 1.51 -7.01 -2.24
N LEU A 149 1.55 -6.56 -0.99
CA LEU A 149 1.78 -7.41 0.16
C LEU A 149 0.67 -8.45 0.33
N LEU A 150 -0.59 -8.04 0.18
CA LEU A 150 -1.73 -8.96 0.17
C LEU A 150 -1.63 -9.99 -0.96
N TYR A 151 -1.20 -9.56 -2.14
CA TYR A 151 -1.02 -10.45 -3.27
C TYR A 151 0.09 -11.48 -3.03
N LEU A 152 1.25 -11.06 -2.50
CA LEU A 152 2.35 -11.97 -2.15
C LEU A 152 1.92 -13.01 -1.10
N GLN A 153 1.15 -12.60 -0.09
CA GLN A 153 0.57 -13.52 0.90
C GLN A 153 -0.39 -14.52 0.26
N SER A 154 -1.21 -14.09 -0.70
CA SER A 154 -2.16 -14.98 -1.38
C SER A 154 -1.46 -16.06 -2.20
N ILE A 155 -0.35 -15.73 -2.85
CA ILE A 155 0.48 -16.70 -3.60
C ILE A 155 1.07 -17.74 -2.64
N SER A 156 1.60 -17.30 -1.50
CA SER A 156 2.18 -18.18 -0.47
C SER A 156 1.13 -19.14 0.12
N ALA A 157 -0.04 -18.61 0.50
CA ALA A 157 -1.13 -19.40 1.09
C ALA A 157 -1.72 -20.44 0.13
N ASN A 158 -1.93 -20.09 -1.15
CA ASN A 158 -2.45 -21.03 -2.15
C ASN A 158 -1.56 -22.25 -2.34
N LYS A 159 -0.26 -22.06 -2.19
CA LYS A 159 0.72 -23.13 -2.36
C LYS A 159 0.74 -24.08 -1.17
N SER A 160 0.61 -23.58 0.06
CA SER A 160 0.53 -24.45 1.24
C SER A 160 -0.66 -25.39 1.15
N ASN A 161 -1.79 -24.92 0.64
CA ASN A 161 -2.99 -25.73 0.42
C ASN A 161 -2.84 -26.76 -0.71
N ALA A 162 -2.07 -26.44 -1.76
CA ALA A 162 -1.81 -27.38 -2.86
C ALA A 162 -0.89 -28.53 -2.43
N SER A 163 0.11 -28.26 -1.59
CA SER A 163 1.03 -29.28 -1.08
C SER A 163 0.34 -30.27 -0.11
N LEU A 164 -0.64 -29.79 0.67
CA LEU A 164 -1.44 -30.64 1.57
C LEU A 164 -2.37 -31.60 0.81
N ARG A 165 -2.89 -31.20 -0.36
CA ARG A 165 -3.75 -32.05 -1.20
C ARG A 165 -2.97 -33.10 -1.99
N GLY A 166 -1.71 -32.88 -2.31
CA GLY A 166 -0.84 -33.78 -3.03
C GLY A 166 -0.32 -34.97 -2.19
N ASN A 167 -0.47 -34.90 -0.85
CA ASN A 167 0.01 -35.97 0.07
C ASN A 167 -1.10 -36.96 0.51
N ILE A 168 -2.30 -36.88 -0.07
CA ILE A 168 -3.46 -37.73 0.27
C ILE A 168 -3.83 -38.69 -0.91
N GLY A 169 -2.89 -38.92 -1.83
CA GLY A 169 -3.05 -39.82 -2.96
C GLY A 169 -2.13 -41.01 -2.89
#